data_347d8c1fdc23f3d01c2561edbbf1a268
#
_entry.id   347d8c1fdc23f3d01c2561edbbf1a268
#
_cell.length_a   1.000
_cell.length_b   1.000
_cell.length_c   1.000
_cell.angle_alpha   90.00
_cell.angle_beta   90.00
_cell.angle_gamma   90.00
#
_symmetry.space_group_name_H-M   'P 1'
#
loop_
_entity.id
_entity.type
_entity.pdbx_description
1 polymer ?
#
loop_
_entity_poly.entity_id
_entity_poly.type
_entity_poly.pdbx_seq_one_letter_code
_entity_poly.pdbx_strand_id
1 'polypeptide(L)'
;MESQKSYEEITSLIEETMSSIKHKVIVGSGKGGVGKSTVSANLAWGLAMNGFHVGILDADINGPSIAKMLGIEKLNTPMAYAGEKIQPIDKGGIKIISIASFTKSPDDPIVWRGPIKGSVIRQFLSEVEWGELDFLIVDLPPGTGDEALTIAQSIPNADGMVIVTTP
;
A
#
# COMPACT_ATOMS: atom_id res chain seq x y z
N MET A 1 -21.39 -13.54 -12.28
CA MET A 1 -20.12 -14.24 -12.59
C MET A 1 -19.11 -13.16 -12.93
N GLU A 2 -18.32 -12.73 -11.96
CA GLU A 2 -17.19 -11.85 -12.22
C GLU A 2 -16.14 -12.67 -12.97
N SER A 3 -15.82 -12.23 -14.18
CA SER A 3 -14.74 -12.80 -14.98
C SER A 3 -13.43 -12.53 -14.25
N GLN A 4 -12.72 -13.56 -13.80
CA GLN A 4 -11.37 -13.39 -13.29
C GLN A 4 -10.51 -12.82 -14.43
N LYS A 5 -10.01 -11.59 -14.22
CA LYS A 5 -9.06 -10.95 -15.14
C LYS A 5 -7.83 -11.86 -15.29
N SER A 6 -7.30 -11.99 -16.49
CA SER A 6 -6.08 -12.77 -16.71
C SER A 6 -4.87 -12.10 -16.05
N TYR A 7 -3.80 -12.85 -15.83
CA TYR A 7 -2.57 -12.31 -15.25
C TYR A 7 -1.99 -11.15 -16.09
N GLU A 8 -2.07 -11.26 -17.41
CA GLU A 8 -1.62 -10.23 -18.36
C GLU A 8 -2.47 -8.95 -18.27
N GLU A 9 -3.79 -9.09 -18.15
CA GLU A 9 -4.70 -7.96 -17.95
C GLU A 9 -4.41 -7.21 -16.63
N ILE A 10 -4.19 -7.94 -15.54
CA ILE A 10 -3.85 -7.33 -14.26
C ILE A 10 -2.50 -6.60 -14.34
N THR A 11 -1.51 -7.18 -15.01
CA THR A 11 -0.19 -6.54 -15.17
C THR A 11 -0.31 -5.25 -15.97
N SER A 12 -1.07 -5.24 -17.07
CA SER A 12 -1.31 -4.05 -17.88
C SER A 12 -2.03 -2.95 -17.09
N LEU A 13 -3.02 -3.32 -16.27
CA LEU A 13 -3.73 -2.37 -15.39
C LEU A 13 -2.82 -1.78 -14.31
N ILE A 14 -1.90 -2.58 -13.76
CA ILE A 14 -0.90 -2.09 -12.81
C ILE A 14 0.01 -1.06 -13.50
N GLU A 15 0.53 -1.36 -14.67
CA GLU A 15 1.38 -0.44 -15.43
C GLU A 15 0.65 0.87 -15.74
N GLU A 16 -0.59 0.80 -16.20
CA GLU A 16 -1.44 1.96 -16.47
C GLU A 16 -1.64 2.81 -15.21
N THR A 17 -2.09 2.20 -14.12
CA THR A 17 -2.35 2.90 -12.86
C THR A 17 -1.09 3.52 -12.28
N MET A 18 0.04 2.80 -12.32
CA MET A 18 1.31 3.26 -11.78
C MET A 18 2.02 4.29 -12.68
N SER A 19 1.63 4.43 -13.94
CA SER A 19 2.20 5.43 -14.85
C SER A 19 1.86 6.87 -14.47
N SER A 20 0.76 7.09 -13.76
CA SER A 20 0.35 8.40 -13.25
C SER A 20 1.11 8.84 -11.99
N ILE A 21 1.99 7.98 -11.47
CA ILE A 21 2.78 8.22 -10.26
C ILE A 21 4.24 8.45 -10.65
N LYS A 22 4.77 9.64 -10.35
CA LYS A 22 6.12 10.04 -10.76
C LYS A 22 7.21 9.21 -10.06
N HIS A 23 7.13 9.11 -8.72
CA HIS A 23 8.12 8.43 -7.90
C HIS A 23 7.48 7.36 -7.03
N LYS A 24 8.06 6.17 -7.02
CA LYS A 24 7.62 5.02 -6.23
C LYS A 24 8.76 4.58 -5.31
N VAL A 25 8.59 4.82 -4.01
CA VAL A 25 9.59 4.53 -2.99
C VAL A 25 9.10 3.39 -2.11
N ILE A 26 9.88 2.35 -2.02
CA ILE A 26 9.60 1.17 -1.20
C ILE A 26 10.29 1.35 0.16
N VAL A 27 9.61 1.04 1.25
CA VAL A 27 10.19 1.06 2.60
C VAL A 27 10.15 -0.35 3.18
N GLY A 28 11.30 -0.88 3.51
CA GLY A 28 11.46 -2.24 4.00
C GLY A 28 12.36 -2.33 5.22
N SER A 29 12.36 -3.49 5.87
CA SER A 29 13.23 -3.78 7.02
C SER A 29 13.53 -5.26 7.10
N GLY A 30 14.72 -5.62 7.61
CA GLY A 30 15.12 -7.01 7.81
C GLY A 30 14.41 -7.69 8.99
N LYS A 31 13.86 -6.93 9.94
CA LYS A 31 13.13 -7.44 11.13
C LYS A 31 12.01 -6.48 11.53
N GLY A 32 11.04 -6.98 12.31
CA GLY A 32 9.98 -6.15 12.88
C GLY A 32 10.49 -5.24 14.00
N GLY A 33 9.72 -4.18 14.30
CA GLY A 33 9.98 -3.31 15.45
C GLY A 33 11.13 -2.30 15.29
N VAL A 34 11.68 -2.13 14.09
CA VAL A 34 12.79 -1.18 13.83
C VAL A 34 12.32 0.24 13.49
N GLY A 35 11.02 0.47 13.44
CA GLY A 35 10.45 1.78 13.07
C GLY A 35 10.15 1.96 11.59
N LYS A 36 10.08 0.88 10.80
CA LYS A 36 9.78 0.92 9.36
C LYS A 36 8.56 1.78 9.03
N SER A 37 7.39 1.44 9.58
CA SER A 37 6.14 2.17 9.31
C SER A 37 6.16 3.60 9.87
N THR A 38 6.93 3.86 10.93
CA THR A 38 7.19 5.21 11.42
C THR A 38 7.94 6.03 10.37
N VAL A 39 8.95 5.46 9.74
CA VAL A 39 9.69 6.10 8.64
C VAL A 39 8.76 6.34 7.46
N SER A 40 7.98 5.33 7.04
CA SER A 40 7.02 5.44 5.93
C SER A 40 6.00 6.56 6.15
N ALA A 41 5.36 6.60 7.32
CA ALA A 41 4.36 7.60 7.66
C ALA A 41 4.96 9.02 7.73
N ASN A 42 6.12 9.19 8.36
CA ASN A 42 6.79 10.50 8.46
C ASN A 42 7.33 10.97 7.11
N LEU A 43 7.82 10.07 6.26
CA LEU A 43 8.25 10.40 4.90
C LEU A 43 7.06 10.92 4.08
N ALA A 44 5.93 10.20 4.09
CA ALA A 44 4.72 10.62 3.40
C ALA A 44 4.23 11.99 3.92
N TRP A 45 4.20 12.17 5.24
CA TRP A 45 3.79 13.43 5.85
C TRP A 45 4.73 14.59 5.50
N GLY A 46 6.04 14.35 5.59
CA GLY A 46 7.04 15.35 5.25
C GLY A 46 6.97 15.82 3.79
N LEU A 47 6.75 14.89 2.87
CA LEU A 47 6.53 15.20 1.46
C LEU A 47 5.25 16.01 1.24
N ALA A 48 4.13 15.60 1.86
CA ALA A 48 2.87 16.32 1.75
C ALA A 48 2.97 17.75 2.32
N MET A 49 3.66 17.94 3.44
CA MET A 49 3.92 19.27 4.02
C MET A 49 4.77 20.17 3.09
N ASN A 50 5.54 19.59 2.20
CA ASN A 50 6.30 20.33 1.18
C ASN A 50 5.51 20.53 -0.12
N GLY A 51 4.21 20.22 -0.13
CA GLY A 51 3.32 20.51 -1.25
C GLY A 51 3.26 19.43 -2.33
N PHE A 52 3.84 18.25 -2.09
CA PHE A 52 3.74 17.12 -3.02
C PHE A 52 2.43 16.35 -2.84
N HIS A 53 1.89 15.82 -3.93
CA HIS A 53 0.79 14.87 -3.90
C HIS A 53 1.34 13.48 -3.55
N VAL A 54 0.92 12.94 -2.42
CA VAL A 54 1.50 11.73 -1.85
C VAL A 54 0.46 10.64 -1.65
N GLY A 55 0.81 9.41 -2.03
CA GLY A 55 0.09 8.20 -1.66
C GLY A 55 0.92 7.35 -0.69
N ILE A 56 0.25 6.61 0.19
CA ILE A 56 0.88 5.58 1.01
C ILE A 56 0.07 4.29 0.94
N LEU A 57 0.75 3.22 0.60
CA LEU A 57 0.23 1.85 0.59
C LEU A 57 0.84 1.08 1.76
N ASP A 58 0.02 0.75 2.77
CA ASP A 58 0.39 -0.15 3.86
C ASP A 58 0.14 -1.60 3.43
N ALA A 59 1.21 -2.29 3.09
CA ALA A 59 1.20 -3.68 2.64
C ALA A 59 1.51 -4.68 3.78
N ASP A 60 1.67 -4.23 5.02
CA ASP A 60 1.88 -5.10 6.17
C ASP A 60 0.54 -5.68 6.68
N ILE A 61 0.21 -6.86 6.17
CA ILE A 61 -1.03 -7.57 6.52
C ILE A 61 -1.07 -8.00 7.99
N ASN A 62 0.09 -8.33 8.55
CA ASN A 62 0.17 -8.92 9.89
C ASN A 62 0.18 -7.86 10.99
N GLY A 63 0.57 -6.64 10.67
CA GLY A 63 0.67 -5.56 11.64
C GLY A 63 0.43 -4.19 11.02
N PRO A 64 -0.74 -3.97 10.36
CA PRO A 64 -1.02 -2.70 9.72
C PRO A 64 -1.00 -1.58 10.75
N SER A 65 -0.07 -0.66 10.59
CA SER A 65 0.17 0.40 11.57
C SER A 65 0.02 1.82 11.02
N ILE A 66 0.04 1.97 9.70
CA ILE A 66 -0.07 3.27 9.03
C ILE A 66 -1.40 3.95 9.35
N ALA A 67 -2.51 3.19 9.30
CA ALA A 67 -3.84 3.72 9.62
C ALA A 67 -3.91 4.30 11.04
N LYS A 68 -3.27 3.63 12.01
CA LYS A 68 -3.16 4.10 13.39
C LYS A 68 -2.29 5.35 13.51
N MET A 69 -1.12 5.33 12.91
CA MET A 69 -0.17 6.44 12.95
C MET A 69 -0.74 7.71 12.33
N LEU A 70 -1.51 7.57 11.26
CA LEU A 70 -2.16 8.69 10.59
C LEU A 70 -3.54 9.02 11.17
N GLY A 71 -3.98 8.31 12.22
CA GLY A 71 -5.23 8.58 12.95
C GLY A 71 -6.50 8.38 12.11
N ILE A 72 -6.48 7.39 11.21
CA ILE A 72 -7.64 7.03 10.37
C ILE A 72 -8.36 5.76 10.83
N GLU A 73 -7.86 5.05 11.85
CA GLU A 73 -8.50 3.84 12.40
C GLU A 73 -9.95 4.04 12.79
N LYS A 74 -10.26 5.22 13.34
CA LYS A 74 -11.62 5.56 13.81
C LYS A 74 -12.60 5.91 12.70
N LEU A 75 -12.11 6.04 11.48
CA LEU A 75 -12.97 6.41 10.37
C LEU A 75 -13.89 5.26 9.96
N ASN A 76 -13.66 4.02 10.49
CA ASN A 76 -14.48 2.81 10.20
C ASN A 76 -15.06 2.83 8.78
N THR A 77 -14.34 3.48 7.86
CA THR A 77 -14.80 3.68 6.50
C THR A 77 -14.49 2.40 5.77
N PRO A 78 -15.49 1.57 5.50
CA PRO A 78 -15.27 0.45 4.61
C PRO A 78 -14.73 1.04 3.30
N MET A 79 -13.87 0.29 2.65
CA MET A 79 -13.32 0.70 1.37
C MET A 79 -14.46 1.17 0.46
N ALA A 80 -14.40 2.45 0.10
CA ALA A 80 -15.39 3.01 -0.81
C ALA A 80 -15.01 2.61 -2.24
N TYR A 81 -15.99 2.16 -3.00
CA TYR A 81 -15.85 1.92 -4.43
C TYR A 81 -16.57 3.03 -5.20
N ALA A 82 -15.92 3.60 -6.19
CA ALA A 82 -16.54 4.43 -7.20
C ALA A 82 -16.50 3.66 -8.53
N GLY A 83 -17.60 2.97 -8.85
CA GLY A 83 -17.62 1.98 -9.92
C GLY A 83 -16.72 0.78 -9.60
N GLU A 84 -15.75 0.50 -10.45
CA GLU A 84 -14.77 -0.58 -10.27
C GLU A 84 -13.49 -0.13 -9.54
N LYS A 85 -13.34 1.16 -9.22
CA LYS A 85 -12.14 1.70 -8.59
C LYS A 85 -12.28 1.81 -7.07
N ILE A 86 -11.20 1.46 -6.38
CA ILE A 86 -11.07 1.58 -4.93
C ILE A 86 -10.68 3.02 -4.59
N GLN A 87 -11.45 3.66 -3.72
CA GLN A 87 -11.16 5.03 -3.29
C GLN A 87 -10.20 5.04 -2.10
N PRO A 88 -9.04 5.68 -2.19
CA PRO A 88 -8.15 5.87 -1.05
C PRO A 88 -8.77 6.84 -0.04
N ILE A 89 -8.41 6.67 1.21
CA ILE A 89 -8.76 7.64 2.25
C ILE A 89 -7.82 8.84 2.10
N ASP A 90 -8.37 10.03 1.92
CA ASP A 90 -7.57 11.27 1.93
C ASP A 90 -7.51 11.83 3.35
N LYS A 91 -6.31 12.06 3.84
CA LYS A 91 -6.08 12.76 5.09
C LYS A 91 -4.85 13.66 5.01
N GLY A 92 -5.08 14.96 5.13
CA GLY A 92 -4.02 15.96 5.12
C GLY A 92 -3.24 16.01 3.81
N GLY A 93 -3.88 15.69 2.68
CA GLY A 93 -3.26 15.65 1.37
C GLY A 93 -2.50 14.35 1.06
N ILE A 94 -2.66 13.33 1.91
CA ILE A 94 -2.09 12.00 1.69
C ILE A 94 -3.23 11.03 1.36
N LYS A 95 -3.13 10.35 0.23
CA LYS A 95 -4.01 9.25 -0.15
C LYS A 95 -3.53 7.96 0.49
N ILE A 96 -4.38 7.33 1.31
CA ILE A 96 -4.00 6.19 2.15
C ILE A 96 -4.80 4.96 1.76
N ILE A 97 -4.10 3.87 1.49
CA ILE A 97 -4.65 2.53 1.41
C ILE A 97 -3.92 1.65 2.42
N SER A 98 -4.66 0.97 3.28
CA SER A 98 -4.12 -0.04 4.17
C SER A 98 -4.87 -1.35 3.96
N ILE A 99 -4.14 -2.43 3.96
CA ILE A 99 -4.73 -3.77 3.87
C ILE A 99 -5.68 -4.07 5.04
N ALA A 100 -5.49 -3.41 6.18
CA ALA A 100 -6.43 -3.46 7.30
C ALA A 100 -7.85 -3.01 6.94
N SER A 101 -7.97 -2.13 5.96
CA SER A 101 -9.27 -1.63 5.49
C SER A 101 -10.11 -2.69 4.74
N PHE A 102 -9.50 -3.84 4.40
CA PHE A 102 -10.20 -4.99 3.79
C PHE A 102 -10.86 -5.92 4.80
N THR A 103 -10.49 -5.85 6.07
CA THR A 103 -11.12 -6.65 7.12
C THR A 103 -12.40 -5.97 7.57
N LYS A 104 -13.56 -6.56 7.27
CA LYS A 104 -14.88 -6.02 7.65
C LYS A 104 -15.10 -6.00 9.17
N SER A 105 -14.34 -6.75 9.94
CA SER A 105 -14.38 -6.80 11.40
C SER A 105 -12.99 -7.19 11.93
N PRO A 106 -12.55 -6.61 13.07
CA PRO A 106 -11.35 -7.07 13.77
C PRO A 106 -11.40 -8.55 14.17
N ASP A 107 -12.61 -9.12 14.26
CA ASP A 107 -12.87 -10.50 14.68
C ASP A 107 -13.08 -11.46 13.49
N ASP A 108 -13.02 -10.98 12.25
CA ASP A 108 -13.06 -11.85 11.07
C ASP A 108 -11.69 -12.51 10.88
N PRO A 109 -11.57 -13.84 11.14
CA PRO A 109 -10.31 -14.53 10.92
C PRO A 109 -10.12 -14.77 9.41
N ILE A 110 -9.80 -13.74 8.67
CA ILE A 110 -9.34 -13.93 7.29
C ILE A 110 -7.95 -14.52 7.39
N VAL A 111 -7.85 -15.82 7.23
CA VAL A 111 -6.56 -16.51 7.12
C VAL A 111 -5.96 -16.14 5.75
N TRP A 112 -5.20 -15.08 5.73
CA TRP A 112 -4.44 -14.65 4.56
C TRP A 112 -3.34 -15.66 4.25
N ARG A 113 -3.61 -16.59 3.35
CA ARG A 113 -2.57 -17.46 2.81
C ARG A 113 -1.76 -16.68 1.77
N GLY A 114 -0.47 -16.98 1.63
CA GLY A 114 0.46 -16.25 0.75
C GLY A 114 -0.08 -15.88 -0.65
N PRO A 115 -0.74 -16.79 -1.40
CA PRO A 115 -1.31 -16.47 -2.70
C PRO A 115 -2.40 -15.38 -2.65
N ILE A 116 -3.20 -15.34 -1.57
CA ILE A 116 -4.27 -14.35 -1.40
C ILE A 116 -3.67 -12.96 -1.13
N LYS A 117 -2.59 -12.90 -0.34
CA LYS A 117 -1.89 -11.65 -0.05
C LYS A 117 -1.36 -10.98 -1.32
N GLY A 118 -0.70 -11.75 -2.18
CA GLY A 118 -0.19 -11.24 -3.46
C GLY A 118 -1.29 -10.72 -4.39
N SER A 119 -2.46 -11.38 -4.42
CA SER A 119 -3.58 -10.93 -5.24
C SER A 119 -4.18 -9.62 -4.74
N VAL A 120 -4.31 -9.43 -3.42
CA VAL A 120 -4.81 -8.18 -2.84
C VAL A 120 -3.85 -7.01 -3.11
N ILE A 121 -2.55 -7.22 -2.98
CA ILE A 121 -1.59 -6.16 -3.32
C ILE A 121 -1.68 -5.78 -4.80
N ARG A 122 -1.77 -6.75 -5.70
CA ARG A 122 -1.95 -6.45 -7.12
C ARG A 122 -3.25 -5.71 -7.40
N GLN A 123 -4.32 -6.05 -6.69
CA GLN A 123 -5.58 -5.33 -6.76
C GLN A 123 -5.40 -3.87 -6.32
N PHE A 124 -4.68 -3.59 -5.25
CA PHE A 124 -4.38 -2.22 -4.85
C PHE A 124 -3.54 -1.45 -5.86
N LEU A 125 -2.60 -2.13 -6.49
CA LEU A 125 -1.78 -1.49 -7.52
C LEU A 125 -2.56 -1.22 -8.80
N SER A 126 -3.60 -2.00 -9.13
CA SER A 126 -4.38 -1.90 -10.38
C SER A 126 -5.71 -1.16 -10.24
N GLU A 127 -6.38 -1.24 -9.10
CA GLU A 127 -7.77 -0.79 -8.94
C GLU A 127 -7.94 0.44 -8.05
N VAL A 128 -6.90 0.86 -7.33
CA VAL A 128 -6.97 2.07 -6.51
C VAL A 128 -6.92 3.33 -7.38
N GLU A 129 -7.83 4.27 -7.12
CA GLU A 129 -7.88 5.58 -7.76
C GLU A 129 -6.81 6.51 -7.16
N TRP A 130 -5.54 6.21 -7.45
CA TRP A 130 -4.44 7.05 -6.97
C TRP A 130 -4.46 8.45 -7.59
N GLY A 131 -4.90 8.57 -8.86
CA GLY A 131 -4.78 9.78 -9.66
C GLY A 131 -3.31 10.15 -9.87
N GLU A 132 -3.07 11.42 -10.17
CA GLU A 132 -1.70 11.92 -10.33
C GLU A 132 -1.05 12.10 -8.95
N LEU A 133 0.05 11.39 -8.71
CA LEU A 133 0.86 11.51 -7.52
C LEU A 133 2.30 11.90 -7.88
N ASP A 134 2.91 12.73 -7.02
CA ASP A 134 4.35 12.94 -7.07
C ASP A 134 5.10 11.75 -6.45
N PHE A 135 4.57 11.20 -5.34
CA PHE A 135 5.17 10.09 -4.62
C PHE A 135 4.15 9.05 -4.20
N LEU A 136 4.48 7.77 -4.36
CA LEU A 136 3.82 6.65 -3.70
C LEU A 136 4.84 5.98 -2.77
N ILE A 137 4.53 5.95 -1.48
CA ILE A 137 5.31 5.25 -0.46
C ILE A 137 4.67 3.89 -0.24
N VAL A 138 5.44 2.82 -0.37
CA VAL A 138 4.96 1.45 -0.15
C VAL A 138 5.64 0.88 1.09
N ASP A 139 4.87 0.72 2.16
CA ASP A 139 5.33 0.14 3.43
C ASP A 139 5.21 -1.38 3.37
N LEU A 140 6.34 -2.08 3.24
CA LEU A 140 6.39 -3.53 3.12
C LEU A 140 6.15 -4.24 4.46
N PRO A 141 5.73 -5.52 4.46
CA PRO A 141 5.83 -6.36 5.65
C PRO A 141 7.28 -6.47 6.12
N PRO A 142 7.52 -6.69 7.44
CA PRO A 142 8.87 -6.84 7.97
C PRO A 142 9.51 -8.16 7.51
N GLY A 143 10.82 -8.16 7.39
CA GLY A 143 11.60 -9.32 7.01
C GLY A 143 12.06 -9.30 5.55
N THR A 144 12.86 -10.30 5.21
CA THR A 144 13.45 -10.50 3.87
C THR A 144 12.84 -11.70 3.15
N GLY A 145 11.65 -12.11 3.60
CA GLY A 145 10.96 -13.28 3.05
C GLY A 145 10.34 -13.02 1.67
N ASP A 146 9.89 -14.10 1.05
CA ASP A 146 9.30 -14.10 -0.30
C ASP A 146 8.13 -13.13 -0.45
N GLU A 147 7.39 -12.86 0.64
CA GLU A 147 6.26 -11.93 0.65
C GLU A 147 6.70 -10.49 0.32
N ALA A 148 7.68 -9.98 1.07
CA ALA A 148 8.21 -8.63 0.86
C ALA A 148 8.83 -8.48 -0.53
N LEU A 149 9.56 -9.50 -0.97
CA LEU A 149 10.20 -9.53 -2.29
C LEU A 149 9.15 -9.54 -3.42
N THR A 150 8.13 -10.38 -3.29
CA THR A 150 7.03 -10.47 -4.29
C THR A 150 6.30 -9.15 -4.43
N ILE A 151 6.01 -8.46 -3.30
CA ILE A 151 5.36 -7.16 -3.32
C ILE A 151 6.27 -6.13 -4.01
N ALA A 152 7.55 -6.07 -3.62
CA ALA A 152 8.50 -5.13 -4.21
C ALA A 152 8.65 -5.33 -5.73
N GLN A 153 8.70 -6.58 -6.19
CA GLN A 153 8.76 -6.92 -7.62
C GLN A 153 7.47 -6.63 -8.39
N SER A 154 6.34 -6.49 -7.69
CA SER A 154 5.06 -6.16 -8.33
C SER A 154 4.89 -4.66 -8.61
N ILE A 155 5.80 -3.81 -8.13
CA ILE A 155 5.76 -2.36 -8.31
C ILE A 155 6.60 -1.98 -9.53
N PRO A 156 5.98 -1.61 -10.66
CA PRO A 156 6.74 -1.30 -11.86
C PRO A 156 7.53 0.01 -11.70
N ASN A 157 8.76 0.02 -12.17
CA ASN A 157 9.63 1.19 -12.20
C ASN A 157 9.76 1.87 -10.82
N ALA A 158 9.96 1.08 -9.76
CA ALA A 158 10.27 1.63 -8.44
C ALA A 158 11.62 2.36 -8.48
N ASP A 159 11.67 3.59 -7.94
CA ASP A 159 12.88 4.43 -7.94
C ASP A 159 13.95 3.90 -6.99
N GLY A 160 13.53 3.23 -5.91
CA GLY A 160 14.43 2.67 -4.94
C GLY A 160 13.74 2.15 -3.68
N MET A 161 14.58 1.65 -2.77
CA MET A 161 14.14 1.10 -1.50
C MET A 161 14.90 1.74 -0.33
N VAL A 162 14.15 2.23 0.65
CA VAL A 162 14.66 2.68 1.94
C VAL A 162 14.67 1.49 2.89
N ILE A 163 15.84 1.09 3.36
CA ILE A 163 15.99 0.02 4.35
C ILE A 163 16.11 0.61 5.74
N VAL A 164 15.15 0.28 6.60
CA VAL A 164 15.14 0.70 7.99
C VAL A 164 15.74 -0.38 8.87
N THR A 165 16.74 -0.03 9.66
CA THR A 165 17.41 -0.93 10.58
C THR A 165 17.76 -0.22 11.88
N THR A 166 17.97 -1.00 12.93
CA THR A 166 18.53 -0.55 14.21
C THR A 166 19.88 -1.23 14.43
N PRO A 167 20.79 -0.61 15.20
CA PRO A 167 22.06 -1.25 15.60
C PRO A 167 21.87 -2.59 16.28
#